data_ef9ccdf307dafcf9c02fe5ab0654aba6
#
_entry.id   ef9ccdf307dafcf9c02fe5ab0654aba6
#
_cell.length_a   1.000
_cell.length_b   1.000
_cell.length_c   1.000
_cell.angle_alpha   90.00
_cell.angle_beta   90.00
_cell.angle_gamma   90.00
#
_symmetry.space_group_name_H-M   'P 1'
#
loop_
_entity.id
_entity.type
_entity.pdbx_description
1 polymer ?
#
loop_
_entity_poly.entity_id
_entity_poly.type
_entity_poly.pdbx_seq_one_letter_code
_entity_poly.pdbx_strand_id
1 'polypeptide(L)'
;MPFLSHAGVSLRYDRAGSGPPVLLVHGWTANRTFWERQVVALRDRHLVVTVDVRGHGESSHPRTGYTIGALVADLEHLVRALGVPRIALVGWSMGGLLVLELAQRLGERVSALGLVCTTAGGLADAKNPLAETERAADMKKAIAADFRAFVRDFAPQLFKDPHSPLLSWATGQMQKTPPHVAEACFDALLAADLRAGAKKLEVPTAVLHGKHDALLPLAHGEELAKRIPGAKLTVFAESGHAPFLEEPEAFNAALVKLLA
;
A
#
# COMPACT_ATOMS: atom_id res chain seq x y z
N MET A 1 -13.67 -11.38 -15.36
CA MET A 1 -12.60 -10.73 -14.57
C MET A 1 -12.34 -9.37 -15.19
N PRO A 2 -12.63 -8.25 -14.50
CA PRO A 2 -12.56 -6.94 -15.12
C PRO A 2 -11.13 -6.44 -15.29
N PHE A 3 -10.87 -5.86 -16.46
CA PHE A 3 -9.71 -5.02 -16.74
C PHE A 3 -10.18 -3.61 -17.07
N LEU A 4 -9.40 -2.62 -16.66
CA LEU A 4 -9.63 -1.22 -17.03
C LEU A 4 -8.42 -0.70 -17.79
N SER A 5 -8.64 -0.17 -19.00
CA SER A 5 -7.57 0.40 -19.80
C SER A 5 -7.49 1.92 -19.62
N HIS A 6 -6.28 2.42 -19.35
CA HIS A 6 -5.99 3.84 -19.21
C HIS A 6 -4.59 4.16 -19.75
N ALA A 7 -4.47 5.12 -20.65
CA ALA A 7 -3.19 5.58 -21.19
C ALA A 7 -2.22 4.44 -21.64
N GLY A 8 -2.77 3.41 -22.31
CA GLY A 8 -1.99 2.25 -22.77
C GLY A 8 -1.65 1.21 -21.69
N VAL A 9 -2.16 1.40 -20.48
CA VAL A 9 -2.02 0.45 -19.36
C VAL A 9 -3.33 -0.25 -19.12
N SER A 10 -3.29 -1.57 -18.90
CA SER A 10 -4.44 -2.37 -18.49
C SER A 10 -4.30 -2.73 -17.02
N LEU A 11 -5.22 -2.28 -16.19
CA LEU A 11 -5.27 -2.58 -14.75
C LEU A 11 -6.20 -3.75 -14.50
N ARG A 12 -5.71 -4.75 -13.80
CA ARG A 12 -6.50 -5.86 -13.28
C ARG A 12 -7.09 -5.47 -11.92
N TYR A 13 -8.40 -5.60 -11.74
CA TYR A 13 -9.05 -5.37 -10.45
C TYR A 13 -10.15 -6.39 -10.20
N ASP A 14 -10.53 -6.57 -8.93
CA ASP A 14 -11.67 -7.39 -8.52
C ASP A 14 -12.67 -6.54 -7.75
N ARG A 15 -13.93 -6.99 -7.77
CA ARG A 15 -15.04 -6.40 -7.03
C ARG A 15 -15.78 -7.49 -6.30
N ALA A 16 -16.05 -7.29 -5.01
CA ALA A 16 -16.82 -8.21 -4.19
C ALA A 16 -17.78 -7.44 -3.27
N GLY A 17 -18.99 -7.96 -3.10
CA GLY A 17 -19.99 -7.36 -2.24
C GLY A 17 -20.72 -6.17 -2.85
N SER A 18 -21.45 -5.44 -1.99
CA SER A 18 -22.24 -4.25 -2.32
C SER A 18 -22.30 -3.33 -1.11
N GLY A 19 -22.70 -2.07 -1.32
CA GLY A 19 -22.75 -1.05 -0.26
C GLY A 19 -21.68 0.04 -0.44
N PRO A 20 -21.29 0.76 0.64
CA PRO A 20 -20.26 1.79 0.56
C PRO A 20 -18.95 1.24 0.00
N PRO A 21 -18.35 1.90 -1.03
CA PRO A 21 -17.18 1.36 -1.70
C PRO A 21 -15.90 1.60 -0.91
N VAL A 22 -14.99 0.61 -0.94
CA VAL A 22 -13.63 0.68 -0.42
C VAL A 22 -12.64 0.14 -1.45
N LEU A 23 -11.58 0.91 -1.73
CA LEU A 23 -10.46 0.49 -2.57
C LEU A 23 -9.28 0.06 -1.69
N LEU A 24 -8.81 -1.17 -1.87
CA LEU A 24 -7.64 -1.73 -1.19
C LEU A 24 -6.46 -1.78 -2.16
N VAL A 25 -5.36 -1.09 -1.82
CA VAL A 25 -4.15 -0.96 -2.66
C VAL A 25 -2.97 -1.63 -1.98
N HIS A 26 -2.36 -2.59 -2.67
CA HIS A 26 -1.25 -3.40 -2.17
C HIS A 26 0.09 -2.65 -2.11
N GLY A 27 1.07 -3.24 -1.42
CA GLY A 27 2.44 -2.74 -1.30
C GLY A 27 3.34 -3.04 -2.50
N TRP A 28 4.58 -2.57 -2.43
CA TRP A 28 5.63 -2.81 -3.41
C TRP A 28 5.86 -4.31 -3.64
N THR A 29 5.97 -4.71 -4.90
CA THR A 29 6.11 -6.10 -5.38
C THR A 29 4.96 -7.06 -5.02
N ALA A 30 3.96 -6.63 -4.24
CA ALA A 30 2.79 -7.42 -3.92
C ALA A 30 1.73 -7.36 -5.05
N ASN A 31 0.54 -7.88 -4.80
CA ASN A 31 -0.60 -7.81 -5.70
C ASN A 31 -1.92 -7.85 -4.90
N ARG A 32 -3.05 -7.74 -5.60
CA ARG A 32 -4.39 -7.69 -4.99
C ARG A 32 -4.74 -8.87 -4.09
N THR A 33 -4.14 -10.05 -4.29
CA THR A 33 -4.46 -11.26 -3.51
C THR A 33 -4.00 -11.16 -2.06
N PHE A 34 -3.10 -10.24 -1.73
CA PHE A 34 -2.73 -9.98 -0.34
C PHE A 34 -3.92 -9.53 0.52
N TRP A 35 -4.97 -8.99 -0.09
CA TRP A 35 -6.17 -8.50 0.59
C TRP A 35 -7.31 -9.51 0.72
N GLU A 36 -7.11 -10.79 0.36
CA GLU A 36 -8.19 -11.80 0.35
C GLU A 36 -8.94 -11.91 1.68
N ARG A 37 -8.23 -11.87 2.82
CA ARG A 37 -8.85 -11.93 4.16
C ARG A 37 -9.74 -10.71 4.43
N GLN A 38 -9.34 -9.53 3.97
CA GLN A 38 -10.09 -8.29 4.10
C GLN A 38 -11.29 -8.27 3.17
N VAL A 39 -11.15 -8.80 1.95
CA VAL A 39 -12.28 -8.97 1.03
C VAL A 39 -13.38 -9.83 1.67
N VAL A 40 -13.00 -10.98 2.24
CA VAL A 40 -13.96 -11.87 2.92
C VAL A 40 -14.65 -11.17 4.10
N ALA A 41 -13.90 -10.43 4.90
CA ALA A 41 -14.43 -9.75 6.09
C ALA A 41 -15.35 -8.56 5.78
N LEU A 42 -15.16 -7.89 4.64
CA LEU A 42 -15.85 -6.62 4.34
C LEU A 42 -16.99 -6.76 3.33
N ARG A 43 -16.97 -7.79 2.45
CA ARG A 43 -17.87 -7.90 1.28
C ARG A 43 -19.36 -7.96 1.61
N ASP A 44 -19.72 -8.39 2.82
CA ASP A 44 -21.13 -8.50 3.22
C ASP A 44 -21.76 -7.11 3.52
N ARG A 45 -20.93 -6.08 3.70
CA ARG A 45 -21.37 -4.71 4.06
C ARG A 45 -20.79 -3.62 3.15
N HIS A 46 -19.81 -3.94 2.32
CA HIS A 46 -19.09 -2.98 1.48
C HIS A 46 -18.92 -3.52 0.06
N LEU A 47 -18.89 -2.62 -0.91
CA LEU A 47 -18.33 -2.92 -2.23
C LEU A 47 -16.81 -2.85 -2.11
N VAL A 48 -16.17 -4.00 -1.95
CA VAL A 48 -14.71 -4.10 -1.84
C VAL A 48 -14.10 -4.17 -3.23
N VAL A 49 -13.20 -3.26 -3.53
CA VAL A 49 -12.42 -3.22 -4.77
C VAL A 49 -10.95 -3.45 -4.43
N THR A 50 -10.32 -4.43 -5.07
CA THR A 50 -8.88 -4.67 -5.00
C THR A 50 -8.27 -4.51 -6.37
N VAL A 51 -7.06 -4.01 -6.48
CA VAL A 51 -6.41 -3.71 -7.74
C VAL A 51 -4.96 -4.20 -7.74
N ASP A 52 -4.51 -4.73 -8.86
CA ASP A 52 -3.09 -4.86 -9.15
C ASP A 52 -2.62 -3.51 -9.72
N VAL A 53 -1.75 -2.83 -9.00
CA VAL A 53 -1.15 -1.57 -9.45
C VAL A 53 -0.34 -1.85 -10.73
N ARG A 54 -0.27 -0.87 -11.65
CA ARG A 54 0.59 -0.94 -12.85
C ARG A 54 1.92 -1.65 -12.55
N GLY A 55 2.29 -2.63 -13.38
CA GLY A 55 3.52 -3.40 -13.23
C GLY A 55 3.44 -4.57 -12.26
N HIS A 56 2.33 -4.76 -11.55
CA HIS A 56 2.17 -5.80 -10.54
C HIS A 56 1.05 -6.78 -10.93
N GLY A 57 1.15 -7.99 -10.38
CA GLY A 57 0.14 -9.03 -10.53
C GLY A 57 -0.22 -9.32 -11.99
N GLU A 58 -1.50 -9.20 -12.35
CA GLU A 58 -2.02 -9.42 -13.70
C GLU A 58 -2.22 -8.10 -14.49
N SER A 59 -1.87 -6.94 -13.92
CA SER A 59 -1.84 -5.67 -14.64
C SER A 59 -0.71 -5.65 -15.66
N SER A 60 -0.83 -4.83 -16.71
CA SER A 60 0.25 -4.71 -17.70
C SER A 60 1.55 -4.16 -17.10
N HIS A 61 2.68 -4.61 -17.65
CA HIS A 61 4.03 -4.31 -17.18
C HIS A 61 4.80 -3.44 -18.21
N PRO A 62 4.42 -2.18 -18.44
CA PRO A 62 5.12 -1.30 -19.38
C PRO A 62 6.59 -1.09 -18.96
N ARG A 63 7.44 -0.67 -19.89
CA ARG A 63 8.86 -0.44 -19.61
C ARG A 63 9.12 0.79 -18.73
N THR A 64 8.19 1.75 -18.69
CA THR A 64 8.31 3.04 -18.00
C THR A 64 6.98 3.47 -17.39
N GLY A 65 6.99 4.60 -16.66
CA GLY A 65 5.76 5.19 -16.12
C GLY A 65 5.46 4.77 -14.68
N TYR A 66 6.49 4.60 -13.86
CA TYR A 66 6.36 4.12 -12.47
C TYR A 66 6.54 5.23 -11.41
N THR A 67 6.37 6.50 -11.79
CA THR A 67 6.35 7.58 -10.78
C THR A 67 5.10 7.49 -9.92
N ILE A 68 5.15 7.97 -8.67
CA ILE A 68 3.97 8.02 -7.78
C ILE A 68 2.79 8.68 -8.50
N GLY A 69 3.03 9.83 -9.17
CA GLY A 69 1.99 10.54 -9.90
C GLY A 69 1.33 9.74 -11.03
N ALA A 70 2.08 8.88 -11.74
CA ALA A 70 1.55 8.02 -12.80
C ALA A 70 0.73 6.85 -12.22
N LEU A 71 1.24 6.21 -11.15
CA LEU A 71 0.53 5.12 -10.47
C LEU A 71 -0.79 5.64 -9.85
N VAL A 72 -0.78 6.83 -9.28
CA VAL A 72 -1.97 7.47 -8.72
C VAL A 72 -2.97 7.86 -9.80
N ALA A 73 -2.51 8.33 -10.96
CA ALA A 73 -3.41 8.64 -12.09
C ALA A 73 -4.20 7.41 -12.57
N ASP A 74 -3.58 6.23 -12.58
CA ASP A 74 -4.27 4.97 -12.88
C ASP A 74 -5.34 4.66 -11.83
N LEU A 75 -5.03 4.79 -10.54
CA LEU A 75 -6.00 4.57 -9.46
C LEU A 75 -7.13 5.59 -9.49
N GLU A 76 -6.84 6.85 -9.78
CA GLU A 76 -7.84 7.89 -9.97
C GLU A 76 -8.79 7.56 -11.12
N HIS A 77 -8.25 7.07 -12.24
CA HIS A 77 -9.05 6.62 -13.36
C HIS A 77 -9.94 5.43 -12.97
N LEU A 78 -9.42 4.45 -12.21
CA LEU A 78 -10.22 3.34 -11.68
C LEU A 78 -11.36 3.85 -10.80
N VAL A 79 -11.10 4.75 -9.85
CA VAL A 79 -12.14 5.32 -8.97
C VAL A 79 -13.21 6.06 -9.78
N ARG A 80 -12.84 6.80 -10.83
CA ARG A 80 -13.78 7.47 -11.74
C ARG A 80 -14.63 6.46 -12.52
N ALA A 81 -14.02 5.38 -13.02
CA ALA A 81 -14.70 4.33 -13.77
C ALA A 81 -15.67 3.50 -12.92
N LEU A 82 -15.47 3.43 -11.60
CA LEU A 82 -16.43 2.81 -10.68
C LEU A 82 -17.75 3.57 -10.59
N GLY A 83 -17.79 4.85 -10.96
CA GLY A 83 -19.00 5.68 -10.96
C GLY A 83 -19.58 5.96 -9.57
N VAL A 84 -18.77 5.86 -8.51
CA VAL A 84 -19.21 6.06 -7.13
C VAL A 84 -19.01 7.51 -6.68
N PRO A 85 -19.93 8.10 -5.91
CA PRO A 85 -19.81 9.49 -5.47
C PRO A 85 -18.70 9.68 -4.43
N ARG A 86 -18.55 8.74 -3.50
CA ARG A 86 -17.53 8.72 -2.45
C ARG A 86 -16.96 7.32 -2.32
N ILE A 87 -15.71 7.22 -1.83
CA ILE A 87 -15.00 5.96 -1.67
C ILE A 87 -14.03 6.03 -0.48
N ALA A 88 -13.96 4.96 0.31
CA ALA A 88 -12.88 4.78 1.27
C ALA A 88 -11.63 4.24 0.56
N LEU A 89 -10.46 4.68 1.00
CA LEU A 89 -9.17 4.26 0.46
C LEU A 89 -8.35 3.58 1.55
N VAL A 90 -7.81 2.41 1.29
CA VAL A 90 -6.90 1.71 2.20
C VAL A 90 -5.67 1.28 1.42
N GLY A 91 -4.49 1.66 1.90
CA GLY A 91 -3.24 1.31 1.23
C GLY A 91 -2.19 0.77 2.18
N TRP A 92 -1.47 -0.25 1.74
CA TRP A 92 -0.39 -0.88 2.47
C TRP A 92 0.96 -0.50 1.88
N SER A 93 1.91 -0.04 2.74
CA SER A 93 3.29 0.26 2.35
C SER A 93 3.34 1.26 1.16
N MET A 94 3.85 0.87 0.00
CA MET A 94 3.75 1.66 -1.25
C MET A 94 2.31 2.08 -1.54
N GLY A 95 1.36 1.15 -1.42
CA GLY A 95 -0.07 1.46 -1.59
C GLY A 95 -0.57 2.55 -0.66
N GLY A 96 0.02 2.66 0.54
CA GLY A 96 -0.27 3.74 1.49
C GLY A 96 0.14 5.11 0.96
N LEU A 97 1.33 5.23 0.36
CA LEU A 97 1.74 6.46 -0.33
C LEU A 97 0.81 6.79 -1.51
N LEU A 98 0.42 5.76 -2.28
CA LEU A 98 -0.47 5.97 -3.42
C LEU A 98 -1.85 6.46 -2.99
N VAL A 99 -2.47 5.87 -1.96
CA VAL A 99 -3.78 6.31 -1.49
C VAL A 99 -3.71 7.64 -0.74
N LEU A 100 -2.59 7.97 -0.11
CA LEU A 100 -2.35 9.27 0.51
C LEU A 100 -2.36 10.40 -0.55
N GLU A 101 -1.63 10.22 -1.65
CA GLU A 101 -1.63 11.15 -2.79
C GLU A 101 -3.00 11.17 -3.49
N LEU A 102 -3.63 10.00 -3.68
CA LEU A 102 -4.95 9.89 -4.28
C LEU A 102 -6.02 10.62 -3.45
N ALA A 103 -5.94 10.54 -2.11
CA ALA A 103 -6.85 11.25 -1.23
C ALA A 103 -6.74 12.77 -1.38
N GLN A 104 -5.53 13.31 -1.57
CA GLN A 104 -5.33 14.72 -1.84
C GLN A 104 -5.96 15.17 -3.16
N ARG A 105 -5.92 14.33 -4.21
CA ARG A 105 -6.53 14.63 -5.52
C ARG A 105 -8.04 14.52 -5.52
N LEU A 106 -8.58 13.54 -4.81
CA LEU A 106 -10.03 13.28 -4.78
C LEU A 106 -10.78 14.18 -3.78
N GLY A 107 -10.10 14.71 -2.76
CA GLY A 107 -10.69 15.62 -1.77
C GLY A 107 -11.93 15.02 -1.08
N GLU A 108 -13.03 15.74 -1.10
CA GLU A 108 -14.30 15.37 -0.44
C GLU A 108 -14.93 14.04 -0.93
N ARG A 109 -14.46 13.52 -2.06
CA ARG A 109 -14.88 12.20 -2.55
C ARG A 109 -14.31 11.05 -1.73
N VAL A 110 -13.30 11.29 -0.87
CA VAL A 110 -12.79 10.28 0.05
C VAL A 110 -13.63 10.29 1.31
N SER A 111 -14.20 9.13 1.66
CA SER A 111 -15.01 8.98 2.87
C SER A 111 -14.18 8.63 4.10
N ALA A 112 -13.11 7.84 3.92
CA ALA A 112 -12.19 7.41 4.97
C ALA A 112 -10.84 7.02 4.36
N LEU A 113 -9.75 7.12 5.14
CA LEU A 113 -8.40 6.79 4.71
C LEU A 113 -7.72 5.83 5.70
N GLY A 114 -7.34 4.65 5.24
CA GLY A 114 -6.55 3.66 5.99
C GLY A 114 -5.11 3.60 5.47
N LEU A 115 -4.15 3.90 6.33
CA LEU A 115 -2.71 3.93 6.01
C LEU A 115 -2.02 2.81 6.78
N VAL A 116 -1.62 1.74 6.08
CA VAL A 116 -1.13 0.50 6.70
C VAL A 116 0.38 0.38 6.51
N CYS A 117 1.15 0.36 7.61
CA CYS A 117 2.61 0.20 7.59
C CYS A 117 3.26 1.05 6.50
N THR A 118 3.04 2.36 6.55
CA THR A 118 3.46 3.31 5.52
C THR A 118 4.00 4.61 6.11
N THR A 119 4.45 5.51 5.26
CA THR A 119 5.01 6.82 5.58
C THR A 119 4.40 7.89 4.66
N ALA A 120 4.63 9.17 4.97
CA ALA A 120 4.37 10.26 4.04
C ALA A 120 5.53 10.52 3.06
N GLY A 121 6.54 9.65 3.00
CA GLY A 121 7.74 9.80 2.15
C GLY A 121 8.91 10.49 2.86
N GLY A 122 9.82 11.06 2.06
CA GLY A 122 11.03 11.69 2.57
C GLY A 122 12.13 10.69 2.98
N LEU A 123 12.07 9.45 2.48
CA LEU A 123 13.04 8.39 2.82
C LEU A 123 14.45 8.68 2.27
N ALA A 124 14.56 9.45 1.18
CA ALA A 124 15.84 9.90 0.62
C ALA A 124 16.28 11.28 1.12
N ASP A 125 15.49 11.96 1.96
CA ASP A 125 15.82 13.27 2.51
C ASP A 125 16.70 13.11 3.76
N ALA A 126 18.00 13.37 3.66
CA ALA A 126 18.96 13.27 4.76
C ALA A 126 18.64 14.19 5.95
N LYS A 127 17.76 15.19 5.79
CA LYS A 127 17.28 16.04 6.89
C LYS A 127 16.08 15.41 7.63
N ASN A 128 15.47 14.37 7.05
CA ASN A 128 14.43 13.61 7.73
C ASN A 128 15.08 12.65 8.75
N PRO A 129 14.77 12.74 10.04
CA PRO A 129 15.34 11.83 11.04
C PRO A 129 14.96 10.35 10.82
N LEU A 130 13.96 10.09 9.99
CA LEU A 130 13.52 8.75 9.58
C LEU A 130 14.00 8.38 8.17
N ALA A 131 15.05 9.03 7.65
CA ALA A 131 15.60 8.71 6.33
C ALA A 131 16.30 7.33 6.33
N GLU A 132 16.09 6.58 5.24
CA GLU A 132 16.60 5.22 5.04
C GLU A 132 17.69 5.17 3.95
N THR A 133 18.52 6.21 3.86
CA THR A 133 19.41 6.44 2.70
C THR A 133 20.45 5.34 2.47
N GLU A 134 21.11 4.86 3.54
CA GLU A 134 22.13 3.79 3.42
C GLU A 134 21.48 2.46 3.07
N ARG A 135 20.44 2.08 3.82
CA ARG A 135 19.65 0.88 3.57
C ARG A 135 19.08 0.85 2.16
N ALA A 136 18.54 1.98 1.68
CA ALA A 136 18.01 2.11 0.33
C ALA A 136 19.08 1.86 -0.75
N ALA A 137 20.29 2.37 -0.55
CA ALA A 137 21.40 2.14 -1.49
C ALA A 137 21.78 0.65 -1.57
N ASP A 138 21.83 -0.05 -0.44
CA ASP A 138 22.12 -1.48 -0.39
C ASP A 138 21.01 -2.32 -1.02
N MET A 139 19.74 -1.97 -0.75
CA MET A 139 18.60 -2.61 -1.39
C MET A 139 18.65 -2.46 -2.93
N LYS A 140 18.95 -1.28 -3.45
CA LYS A 140 19.09 -1.05 -4.90
C LYS A 140 20.18 -1.93 -5.52
N LYS A 141 21.33 -2.05 -4.88
CA LYS A 141 22.42 -2.94 -5.34
C LYS A 141 21.95 -4.40 -5.37
N ALA A 142 21.28 -4.87 -4.32
CA ALA A 142 20.79 -6.24 -4.23
C ALA A 142 19.72 -6.55 -5.29
N ILE A 143 18.76 -5.63 -5.52
CA ILE A 143 17.72 -5.74 -6.54
C ILE A 143 18.37 -5.87 -7.94
N ALA A 144 19.35 -5.01 -8.26
CA ALA A 144 20.01 -5.02 -9.55
C ALA A 144 20.87 -6.28 -9.77
N ALA A 145 21.45 -6.85 -8.71
CA ALA A 145 22.28 -8.05 -8.79
C ALA A 145 21.46 -9.32 -9.05
N ASP A 146 20.45 -9.60 -8.24
CA ASP A 146 19.53 -10.74 -8.37
C ASP A 146 18.22 -10.44 -7.63
N PHE A 147 17.20 -9.98 -8.34
CA PHE A 147 15.90 -9.65 -7.76
C PHE A 147 15.22 -10.86 -7.09
N ARG A 148 15.38 -12.08 -7.62
CA ARG A 148 14.76 -13.26 -7.01
C ARG A 148 15.43 -13.64 -5.70
N ALA A 149 16.77 -13.55 -5.63
CA ALA A 149 17.51 -13.73 -4.39
C ALA A 149 17.12 -12.62 -3.38
N PHE A 150 17.13 -11.37 -3.83
CA PHE A 150 16.70 -10.24 -3.01
C PHE A 150 15.31 -10.47 -2.39
N VAL A 151 14.32 -10.90 -3.17
CA VAL A 151 12.97 -11.17 -2.63
C VAL A 151 12.97 -12.30 -1.59
N ARG A 152 13.78 -13.35 -1.75
CA ARG A 152 13.91 -14.41 -0.73
C ARG A 152 14.42 -13.90 0.60
N ASP A 153 15.36 -12.95 0.56
CA ASP A 153 15.97 -12.37 1.76
C ASP A 153 15.11 -11.24 2.35
N PHE A 154 14.31 -10.57 1.51
CA PHE A 154 13.44 -9.46 1.89
C PHE A 154 12.10 -9.92 2.47
N ALA A 155 11.46 -10.93 1.87
CA ALA A 155 10.11 -11.35 2.26
C ALA A 155 9.95 -11.79 3.73
N PRO A 156 10.94 -12.38 4.40
CA PRO A 156 10.85 -12.66 5.84
C PRO A 156 10.61 -11.41 6.69
N GLN A 157 11.09 -10.23 6.26
CA GLN A 157 10.93 -8.96 6.96
C GLN A 157 9.49 -8.40 6.91
N LEU A 158 8.60 -9.01 6.10
CA LEU A 158 7.17 -8.68 6.12
C LEU A 158 6.49 -9.11 7.42
N PHE A 159 7.03 -10.12 8.09
CA PHE A 159 6.42 -10.78 9.24
C PHE A 159 7.25 -10.55 10.51
N LYS A 160 6.56 -10.54 11.67
CA LYS A 160 7.23 -10.59 12.98
C LYS A 160 8.03 -11.88 13.13
N ASP A 161 7.41 -13.02 12.73
CA ASP A 161 8.11 -14.31 12.67
C ASP A 161 8.66 -14.54 11.25
N PRO A 162 10.00 -14.55 11.06
CA PRO A 162 10.61 -14.78 9.77
C PRO A 162 10.35 -16.18 9.19
N HIS A 163 9.78 -17.10 9.99
CA HIS A 163 9.36 -18.44 9.59
C HIS A 163 7.83 -18.55 9.41
N SER A 164 7.14 -17.45 9.23
CA SER A 164 5.69 -17.41 9.00
C SER A 164 5.24 -18.47 7.97
N PRO A 165 4.15 -19.22 8.22
CA PRO A 165 3.61 -20.17 7.24
C PRO A 165 3.17 -19.51 5.93
N LEU A 166 3.00 -18.17 5.93
CA LEU A 166 2.67 -17.39 4.74
C LEU A 166 3.89 -16.99 3.92
N LEU A 167 5.12 -17.19 4.43
CA LEU A 167 6.35 -16.71 3.80
C LEU A 167 6.52 -17.24 2.36
N SER A 168 6.36 -18.54 2.16
CA SER A 168 6.53 -19.16 0.83
C SER A 168 5.54 -18.59 -0.18
N TRP A 169 4.27 -18.40 0.22
CA TRP A 169 3.24 -17.78 -0.60
C TRP A 169 3.59 -16.34 -0.91
N ALA A 170 3.93 -15.52 0.08
CA ALA A 170 4.27 -14.12 -0.09
C ALA A 170 5.47 -13.96 -1.03
N THR A 171 6.55 -14.71 -0.81
CA THR A 171 7.75 -14.75 -1.67
C THR A 171 7.37 -15.06 -3.12
N GLY A 172 6.55 -16.11 -3.34
CA GLY A 172 6.10 -16.48 -4.67
C GLY A 172 5.24 -15.42 -5.36
N GLN A 173 4.41 -14.69 -4.61
CA GLN A 173 3.65 -13.57 -5.16
C GLN A 173 4.55 -12.38 -5.54
N MET A 174 5.49 -12.02 -4.67
CA MET A 174 6.40 -10.90 -4.89
C MET A 174 7.34 -11.13 -6.09
N GLN A 175 7.80 -12.36 -6.30
CA GLN A 175 8.67 -12.73 -7.43
C GLN A 175 7.97 -12.69 -8.80
N LYS A 176 6.65 -12.49 -8.85
CA LYS A 176 5.91 -12.25 -10.11
C LYS A 176 6.15 -10.86 -10.69
N THR A 177 6.55 -9.90 -9.85
CA THR A 177 6.86 -8.55 -10.30
C THR A 177 8.15 -8.56 -11.12
N PRO A 178 8.16 -8.01 -12.36
CA PRO A 178 9.39 -7.93 -13.15
C PRO A 178 10.46 -7.05 -12.46
N PRO A 179 11.75 -7.40 -12.54
CA PRO A 179 12.83 -6.64 -11.89
C PRO A 179 12.82 -5.15 -12.23
N HIS A 180 12.63 -4.78 -13.51
CA HIS A 180 12.59 -3.37 -13.93
C HIS A 180 11.44 -2.58 -13.31
N VAL A 181 10.31 -3.24 -13.00
CA VAL A 181 9.18 -2.65 -12.29
C VAL A 181 9.54 -2.43 -10.82
N ALA A 182 10.14 -3.46 -10.20
CA ALA A 182 10.55 -3.39 -8.80
C ALA A 182 11.56 -2.24 -8.59
N GLU A 183 12.57 -2.12 -9.45
CA GLU A 183 13.56 -1.03 -9.41
C GLU A 183 12.89 0.34 -9.58
N ALA A 184 12.09 0.52 -10.63
CA ALA A 184 11.47 1.79 -10.93
C ALA A 184 10.47 2.24 -9.85
N CYS A 185 9.69 1.31 -9.28
CA CYS A 185 8.80 1.61 -8.16
C CYS A 185 9.58 1.91 -6.88
N PHE A 186 10.71 1.24 -6.64
CA PHE A 186 11.57 1.54 -5.49
C PHE A 186 12.17 2.94 -5.59
N ASP A 187 12.65 3.34 -6.77
CA ASP A 187 13.10 4.71 -7.02
C ASP A 187 12.00 5.74 -6.78
N ALA A 188 10.77 5.44 -7.23
CA ALA A 188 9.62 6.31 -6.99
C ALA A 188 9.27 6.44 -5.49
N LEU A 189 9.40 5.35 -4.71
CA LEU A 189 9.23 5.36 -3.25
C LEU A 189 10.26 6.26 -2.56
N LEU A 190 11.52 6.15 -2.96
CA LEU A 190 12.61 6.97 -2.39
C LEU A 190 12.43 8.46 -2.72
N ALA A 191 11.96 8.77 -3.93
CA ALA A 191 11.74 10.14 -4.39
C ALA A 191 10.45 10.77 -3.82
N ALA A 192 9.54 9.97 -3.26
CA ALA A 192 8.26 10.45 -2.76
C ALA A 192 8.43 11.37 -1.54
N ASP A 193 7.75 12.52 -1.56
CA ASP A 193 7.57 13.38 -0.39
C ASP A 193 6.18 14.01 -0.40
N LEU A 194 5.29 13.41 0.38
CA LEU A 194 3.90 13.82 0.54
C LEU A 194 3.64 14.50 1.89
N ARG A 195 4.71 14.79 2.65
CA ARG A 195 4.61 15.34 4.01
C ARG A 195 3.84 16.66 4.07
N ALA A 196 3.99 17.51 3.07
CA ALA A 196 3.28 18.80 3.01
C ALA A 196 1.78 18.62 2.75
N GLY A 197 1.40 17.69 1.86
CA GLY A 197 0.00 17.40 1.54
C GLY A 197 -0.71 16.65 2.68
N ALA A 198 -0.02 15.74 3.36
CA ALA A 198 -0.58 15.00 4.50
C ALA A 198 -1.12 15.91 5.60
N LYS A 199 -0.47 17.04 5.85
CA LYS A 199 -0.93 18.06 6.84
C LYS A 199 -2.25 18.74 6.49
N LYS A 200 -2.71 18.63 5.24
CA LYS A 200 -3.91 19.31 4.73
C LYS A 200 -5.10 18.37 4.61
N LEU A 201 -4.94 17.09 4.97
CA LEU A 201 -6.04 16.13 4.90
C LEU A 201 -7.03 16.34 6.04
N GLU A 202 -8.31 16.37 5.68
CA GLU A 202 -9.43 16.53 6.63
C GLU A 202 -10.33 15.29 6.67
N VAL A 203 -9.93 14.22 5.98
CA VAL A 203 -10.66 12.95 5.91
C VAL A 203 -10.42 12.11 7.17
N PRO A 204 -11.44 11.41 7.71
CA PRO A 204 -11.25 10.44 8.77
C PRO A 204 -10.14 9.46 8.43
N THR A 205 -9.05 9.45 9.22
CA THR A 205 -7.84 8.68 8.92
C THR A 205 -7.47 7.74 10.05
N ALA A 206 -7.19 6.48 9.71
CA ALA A 206 -6.55 5.51 10.59
C ALA A 206 -5.15 5.15 10.06
N VAL A 207 -4.15 5.27 10.92
CA VAL A 207 -2.81 4.71 10.71
C VAL A 207 -2.75 3.38 11.44
N LEU A 208 -2.46 2.30 10.71
CA LEU A 208 -2.50 0.91 11.15
C LEU A 208 -1.09 0.33 11.03
N HIS A 209 -0.39 0.05 12.15
CA HIS A 209 1.03 -0.25 12.09
C HIS A 209 1.41 -1.43 12.99
N GLY A 210 2.22 -2.36 12.47
CA GLY A 210 2.77 -3.47 13.25
C GLY A 210 3.88 -3.00 14.18
N LYS A 211 3.86 -3.43 15.42
CA LYS A 211 4.87 -3.05 16.43
C LYS A 211 6.29 -3.50 16.06
N HIS A 212 6.39 -4.61 15.36
CA HIS A 212 7.65 -5.27 14.99
C HIS A 212 7.97 -5.08 13.49
N ASP A 213 7.46 -4.01 12.87
CA ASP A 213 7.74 -3.70 11.47
C ASP A 213 9.25 -3.43 11.28
N ALA A 214 9.93 -4.36 10.61
CA ALA A 214 11.36 -4.29 10.32
C ALA A 214 11.68 -3.48 9.05
N LEU A 215 10.68 -3.23 8.19
CA LEU A 215 10.82 -2.49 6.94
C LEU A 215 10.62 -0.99 7.15
N LEU A 216 9.55 -0.62 7.82
CA LEU A 216 9.26 0.75 8.25
C LEU A 216 8.98 0.74 9.75
N PRO A 217 9.99 0.99 10.60
CA PRO A 217 9.83 1.01 12.05
C PRO A 217 8.62 1.84 12.51
N LEU A 218 8.00 1.45 13.64
CA LEU A 218 6.77 2.08 14.16
C LEU A 218 6.82 3.61 14.21
N ALA A 219 8.02 4.19 14.37
CA ALA A 219 8.24 5.64 14.34
C ALA A 219 7.70 6.33 13.08
N HIS A 220 7.67 5.62 11.91
CA HIS A 220 7.05 6.16 10.69
C HIS A 220 5.54 6.28 10.83
N GLY A 221 4.88 5.28 11.44
CA GLY A 221 3.45 5.32 11.73
C GLY A 221 3.09 6.39 12.75
N GLU A 222 3.89 6.54 13.79
CA GLU A 222 3.72 7.59 14.82
C GLU A 222 3.88 8.99 14.23
N GLU A 223 4.88 9.19 13.38
CA GLU A 223 5.13 10.45 12.68
C GLU A 223 3.98 10.78 11.73
N LEU A 224 3.52 9.80 10.96
CA LEU A 224 2.42 9.95 10.03
C LEU A 224 1.11 10.31 10.75
N ALA A 225 0.79 9.65 11.87
CA ALA A 225 -0.38 9.95 12.68
C ALA A 225 -0.33 11.35 13.31
N LYS A 226 0.85 11.81 13.74
CA LYS A 226 1.04 13.19 14.23
C LYS A 226 0.88 14.23 13.11
N ARG A 227 1.23 13.88 11.88
CA ARG A 227 1.22 14.78 10.73
C ARG A 227 -0.17 15.03 10.17
N ILE A 228 -1.03 14.01 10.15
CA ILE A 228 -2.38 14.10 9.60
C ILE A 228 -3.36 14.54 10.68
N PRO A 229 -4.06 15.67 10.53
CA PRO A 229 -5.00 16.16 11.53
C PRO A 229 -6.09 15.11 11.83
N GLY A 230 -6.29 14.82 13.12
CA GLY A 230 -7.32 13.88 13.58
C GLY A 230 -7.06 12.40 13.29
N ALA A 231 -5.91 12.04 12.71
CA ALA A 231 -5.58 10.64 12.47
C ALA A 231 -5.43 9.85 13.77
N LYS A 232 -5.89 8.60 13.76
CA LYS A 232 -5.79 7.67 14.89
C LYS A 232 -4.81 6.56 14.58
N LEU A 233 -3.79 6.38 15.44
CA LEU A 233 -2.85 5.27 15.34
C LEU A 233 -3.41 4.04 16.07
N THR A 234 -3.39 2.91 15.37
CA THR A 234 -3.60 1.57 15.95
C THR A 234 -2.33 0.75 15.75
N VAL A 235 -1.77 0.25 16.84
CA VAL A 235 -0.56 -0.57 16.84
C VAL A 235 -0.94 -2.04 17.04
N PHE A 236 -0.50 -2.90 16.13
CA PHE A 236 -0.69 -4.35 16.21
C PHE A 236 0.52 -4.97 16.92
N ALA A 237 0.30 -5.49 18.13
CA ALA A 237 1.36 -5.87 19.04
C ALA A 237 2.16 -7.10 18.61
N GLU A 238 1.53 -7.98 17.83
CA GLU A 238 2.11 -9.25 17.41
C GLU A 238 2.43 -9.28 15.90
N SER A 239 2.48 -8.11 15.24
CA SER A 239 2.67 -8.01 13.80
C SER A 239 3.93 -7.23 13.41
N GLY A 240 4.51 -7.63 12.26
CA GLY A 240 5.50 -6.90 11.48
C GLY A 240 4.86 -5.96 10.47
N HIS A 241 5.36 -5.99 9.23
CA HIS A 241 4.94 -5.10 8.13
C HIS A 241 3.57 -5.46 7.52
N ALA A 242 3.02 -6.65 7.82
CA ALA A 242 1.77 -7.14 7.25
C ALA A 242 0.70 -7.50 8.31
N PRO A 243 0.27 -6.55 9.18
CA PRO A 243 -0.67 -6.84 10.27
C PRO A 243 -2.02 -7.41 9.78
N PHE A 244 -2.44 -7.10 8.58
CA PHE A 244 -3.65 -7.63 7.96
C PHE A 244 -3.55 -9.14 7.62
N LEU A 245 -2.34 -9.70 7.59
CA LEU A 245 -2.07 -11.13 7.43
C LEU A 245 -1.78 -11.81 8.77
N GLU A 246 -1.14 -11.12 9.70
CA GLU A 246 -0.64 -11.69 10.97
C GLU A 246 -1.68 -11.61 12.09
N GLU A 247 -2.42 -10.50 12.20
CA GLU A 247 -3.52 -10.30 13.17
C GLU A 247 -4.82 -9.95 12.43
N PRO A 248 -5.34 -10.81 11.51
CA PRO A 248 -6.40 -10.45 10.58
C PRO A 248 -7.72 -10.08 11.28
N GLU A 249 -8.08 -10.70 12.38
CA GLU A 249 -9.30 -10.42 13.13
C GLU A 249 -9.25 -9.02 13.75
N ALA A 250 -8.15 -8.68 14.44
CA ALA A 250 -7.94 -7.36 15.05
C ALA A 250 -7.85 -6.27 13.96
N PHE A 251 -7.15 -6.57 12.86
CA PHE A 251 -7.03 -5.66 11.73
C PHE A 251 -8.37 -5.38 11.07
N ASN A 252 -9.16 -6.42 10.80
CA ASN A 252 -10.50 -6.29 10.20
C ASN A 252 -11.44 -5.50 11.12
N ALA A 253 -11.38 -5.70 12.44
CA ALA A 253 -12.16 -4.90 13.39
C ALA A 253 -11.78 -3.41 13.33
N ALA A 254 -10.49 -3.08 13.20
CA ALA A 254 -10.02 -1.72 13.04
C ALA A 254 -10.48 -1.10 11.70
N LEU A 255 -10.47 -1.87 10.60
CA LEU A 255 -11.02 -1.43 9.32
C LEU A 255 -12.53 -1.18 9.38
N VAL A 256 -13.31 -2.09 9.96
CA VAL A 256 -14.76 -1.91 10.10
C VAL A 256 -15.07 -0.64 10.89
N LYS A 257 -14.31 -0.35 11.95
CA LYS A 257 -14.44 0.89 12.73
C LYS A 257 -14.12 2.15 11.93
N LEU A 258 -13.14 2.08 11.02
CA LEU A 258 -12.80 3.20 10.13
C LEU A 258 -13.88 3.45 9.08
N LEU A 259 -14.51 2.37 8.58
CA LEU A 259 -15.46 2.39 7.47
C LEU A 259 -16.91 2.64 7.89
N ALA A 260 -17.19 2.61 9.21
CA ALA A 260 -18.52 2.91 9.79
C ALA A 260 -18.81 4.41 9.74
#